data_a44c5498f5de5daa1fa1a080f4575c6a
#
_entry.id   a44c5498f5de5daa1fa1a080f4575c6a
#
_cell.length_a   1.000
_cell.length_b   1.000
_cell.length_c   1.000
_cell.angle_alpha   90.00
_cell.angle_beta   90.00
_cell.angle_gamma   90.00
#
_symmetry.space_group_name_H-M   'P 1'
#
loop_
_entity.id
_entity.type
_entity.pdbx_description
1 polymer ?
#
loop_
_entity_poly.entity_id
_entity_poly.type
_entity_poly.pdbx_seq_one_letter_code
_entity_poly.pdbx_strand_id
1 'polypeptide(L)'
;VTGQSQWGVKSVMDQHYRARVVKDDFDWGNMSRPLIPMEDLVIYELHVRGFTIHESSAVAAPGTFEGLREKIPYLKELGVNAVELMPIFEFDEMQDYREVDGEALYHYWGYNTVSFFAPNTSYASGLEYNREGNELKRLIQDCNENGIEVYLDVVFNHTAEGNEDGPFFSFKGFDNNIYYLLTPDGRYYNFSGCGNTLNCNHPMVHQMIMDCLRYWVTAYRVDGFRFDLASILGRNEDGSPMNKPPLLQAMAFDPILGDVKLIAEAWDAGGLYQVGSFPAWNRWAEWNGRYRDDIRRYLKGDAGMAQAAAQRLVGSRDIYEPQSRKNASVNFITCHDGFTLWDLYSYNEKHNEKNGEHNMDGANDNNSWNCGAEGDTRDPAVNALRRRMVRNAFALLMCSRGIPMFLAGDEFCNTQFGNNNAYCQ
;
A
#
# COMPACT_ATOMS: atom_id res chain seq x y z
N VAL A 1 11.91 -5.57 23.03
CA VAL A 1 12.63 -4.69 22.12
C VAL A 1 13.95 -4.34 22.75
N THR A 2 15.01 -4.92 22.28
CA THR A 2 16.36 -4.64 22.72
C THR A 2 17.09 -3.96 21.57
N GLY A 3 17.55 -2.75 21.79
CA GLY A 3 18.39 -2.03 20.85
C GLY A 3 17.64 -1.47 19.67
N GLN A 4 17.12 -0.29 19.82
CA GLN A 4 16.70 0.50 18.69
C GLN A 4 17.90 1.14 18.03
N SER A 5 18.09 0.82 16.76
CA SER A 5 18.84 1.67 15.85
C SER A 5 17.98 2.90 15.48
N GLN A 6 18.55 3.81 14.73
CA GLN A 6 17.77 4.91 14.11
C GLN A 6 16.56 4.46 13.27
N TRP A 7 16.42 3.15 13.02
CA TRP A 7 15.32 2.50 12.35
C TRP A 7 14.26 1.96 13.31
N GLY A 8 14.48 2.07 14.62
CA GLY A 8 13.62 1.41 15.59
C GLY A 8 13.65 -0.11 15.49
N VAL A 9 14.74 -0.66 14.99
CA VAL A 9 14.86 -2.07 14.61
C VAL A 9 14.77 -2.98 15.84
N LYS A 10 13.92 -3.98 15.72
CA LYS A 10 13.71 -5.03 16.71
C LYS A 10 14.65 -6.19 16.46
N SER A 11 15.20 -6.74 17.53
CA SER A 11 16.10 -7.90 17.42
C SER A 11 15.30 -9.17 17.11
N VAL A 12 15.55 -9.76 15.96
CA VAL A 12 15.00 -11.10 15.61
C VAL A 12 15.62 -12.20 16.45
N MET A 13 16.83 -11.97 16.97
CA MET A 13 17.57 -12.95 17.77
C MET A 13 16.90 -13.23 19.13
N ASP A 14 16.08 -12.34 19.61
CA ASP A 14 15.37 -12.43 20.87
C ASP A 14 13.88 -12.82 20.70
N GLN A 15 13.52 -13.39 19.64
CA GLN A 15 12.25 -13.94 19.13
C GLN A 15 10.98 -13.82 20.02
N HIS A 16 10.96 -12.92 20.98
CA HIS A 16 9.86 -12.71 21.91
C HIS A 16 9.26 -11.33 21.68
N TYR A 17 8.31 -11.25 20.73
CA TYR A 17 7.46 -10.08 20.61
C TYR A 17 6.68 -9.90 21.91
N ARG A 18 6.87 -8.74 22.54
CA ARG A 18 6.19 -8.44 23.81
C ARG A 18 5.01 -7.54 23.53
N ALA A 19 3.83 -8.02 23.87
CA ALA A 19 2.63 -7.19 23.91
C ALA A 19 2.59 -6.38 25.21
N ARG A 20 1.92 -5.23 25.17
CA ARG A 20 1.58 -4.44 26.36
C ARG A 20 0.11 -4.07 26.33
N VAL A 21 -0.49 -3.97 27.52
CA VAL A 21 -1.84 -3.45 27.65
C VAL A 21 -1.80 -1.94 27.42
N VAL A 22 -2.57 -1.47 26.46
CA VAL A 22 -2.67 -0.06 26.10
C VAL A 22 -3.98 0.48 26.67
N LYS A 23 -3.90 1.66 27.32
CA LYS A 23 -5.07 2.41 27.74
C LYS A 23 -5.48 3.36 26.62
N ASP A 24 -6.72 3.26 26.18
CA ASP A 24 -7.30 4.17 25.20
C ASP A 24 -7.91 5.39 25.90
N ASP A 25 -7.07 6.39 26.14
CA ASP A 25 -7.46 7.66 26.79
C ASP A 25 -7.11 8.90 25.93
N PHE A 26 -6.95 8.69 24.64
CA PHE A 26 -6.67 9.80 23.71
C PHE A 26 -7.88 10.73 23.58
N ASP A 27 -7.65 12.04 23.80
CA ASP A 27 -8.68 13.05 23.65
C ASP A 27 -8.81 13.50 22.18
N TRP A 28 -9.88 13.07 21.55
CA TRP A 28 -10.21 13.47 20.17
C TRP A 28 -10.86 14.87 20.09
N GLY A 29 -11.18 15.49 21.20
CA GLY A 29 -11.88 16.77 21.21
C GLY A 29 -13.17 16.73 20.39
N ASN A 30 -13.41 17.80 19.63
CA ASN A 30 -14.58 17.95 18.75
C ASN A 30 -14.27 17.61 17.27
N MET A 31 -13.25 16.80 17.01
CA MET A 31 -12.89 16.42 15.65
C MET A 31 -14.07 15.76 14.92
N SER A 32 -14.35 16.24 13.71
CA SER A 32 -15.26 15.60 12.75
C SER A 32 -14.47 15.10 11.57
N ARG A 33 -14.88 13.93 11.05
CA ARG A 33 -14.28 13.36 9.82
C ARG A 33 -14.69 14.20 8.61
N PRO A 34 -13.79 14.38 7.62
CA PRO A 34 -14.11 15.17 6.41
C PRO A 34 -15.22 14.56 5.57
N LEU A 35 -15.34 13.24 5.51
CA LEU A 35 -16.33 12.49 4.72
C LEU A 35 -16.38 12.94 3.24
N ILE A 36 -15.22 13.04 2.62
CA ILE A 36 -15.07 13.53 1.24
C ILE A 36 -15.76 12.57 0.28
N PRO A 37 -16.62 13.05 -0.65
CA PRO A 37 -17.18 12.20 -1.69
C PRO A 37 -16.08 11.53 -2.55
N MET A 38 -16.34 10.30 -2.98
CA MET A 38 -15.35 9.52 -3.77
C MET A 38 -14.90 10.25 -5.04
N GLU A 39 -15.79 10.98 -5.69
CA GLU A 39 -15.54 11.77 -6.90
C GLU A 39 -14.63 12.99 -6.70
N ASP A 40 -14.50 13.44 -5.47
CA ASP A 40 -13.70 14.62 -5.11
C ASP A 40 -12.33 14.26 -4.51
N LEU A 41 -12.04 12.96 -4.39
CA LEU A 41 -10.78 12.47 -3.82
C LEU A 41 -9.59 12.69 -4.75
N VAL A 42 -8.47 13.09 -4.17
CA VAL A 42 -7.12 13.06 -4.75
C VAL A 42 -6.23 12.36 -3.73
N ILE A 43 -5.81 11.13 -4.06
CA ILE A 43 -5.09 10.26 -3.13
C ILE A 43 -3.58 10.39 -3.33
N TYR A 44 -2.85 10.47 -2.24
CA TYR A 44 -1.40 10.51 -2.19
C TYR A 44 -0.87 9.31 -1.41
N GLU A 45 -0.29 8.34 -2.12
CA GLU A 45 0.30 7.16 -1.53
C GLU A 45 1.68 7.51 -0.96
N LEU A 46 1.92 7.21 0.31
CA LEU A 46 3.21 7.51 0.94
C LEU A 46 3.64 6.48 1.99
N HIS A 47 4.96 6.37 2.17
CA HIS A 47 5.57 5.61 3.25
C HIS A 47 5.93 6.53 4.40
N VAL A 48 5.47 6.23 5.62
CA VAL A 48 5.66 7.11 6.80
C VAL A 48 7.13 7.47 7.03
N ARG A 49 8.02 6.47 7.02
CA ARG A 49 9.45 6.71 7.20
C ARG A 49 10.06 7.43 5.99
N GLY A 50 9.83 6.91 4.78
CA GLY A 50 10.46 7.41 3.56
C GLY A 50 10.13 8.86 3.25
N PHE A 51 8.94 9.32 3.62
CA PHE A 51 8.47 10.66 3.31
C PHE A 51 9.28 11.76 4.01
N THR A 52 9.82 11.49 5.20
CA THR A 52 10.51 12.52 5.99
C THR A 52 11.90 12.14 6.50
N ILE A 53 12.38 10.93 6.25
CA ILE A 53 13.66 10.47 6.82
C ILE A 53 14.88 11.25 6.31
N HIS A 54 14.84 11.71 5.06
CA HIS A 54 15.93 12.47 4.47
C HIS A 54 16.02 13.87 5.11
N GLU A 55 17.25 14.37 5.32
CA GLU A 55 17.52 15.66 5.98
C GLU A 55 16.85 16.86 5.29
N SER A 56 16.63 16.79 3.98
CA SER A 56 15.93 17.85 3.22
C SER A 56 14.47 18.03 3.63
N SER A 57 13.88 17.07 4.34
CA SER A 57 12.54 17.22 4.89
C SER A 57 12.47 18.30 5.96
N ALA A 58 13.59 18.57 6.64
CA ALA A 58 13.74 19.60 7.68
C ALA A 58 12.69 19.52 8.81
N VAL A 59 12.22 18.29 9.13
CA VAL A 59 11.28 18.06 10.26
C VAL A 59 12.04 17.72 11.54
N ALA A 60 11.39 17.94 12.69
CA ALA A 60 12.01 17.70 13.99
C ALA A 60 12.16 16.19 14.31
N ALA A 61 11.22 15.36 13.83
CA ALA A 61 11.21 13.93 14.06
C ALA A 61 11.14 13.17 12.72
N PRO A 62 12.25 13.06 11.96
CA PRO A 62 12.26 12.45 10.64
C PRO A 62 11.90 10.97 10.68
N GLY A 63 11.14 10.51 9.68
CA GLY A 63 10.75 9.11 9.51
C GLY A 63 9.66 8.61 10.47
N THR A 64 8.92 9.51 11.12
CA THR A 64 7.91 9.18 12.13
C THR A 64 6.53 9.76 11.79
N PHE A 65 5.50 9.33 12.52
CA PHE A 65 4.15 9.94 12.44
C PHE A 65 4.20 11.44 12.76
N GLU A 66 5.01 11.85 13.73
CA GLU A 66 5.15 13.26 14.07
C GLU A 66 5.82 14.06 12.96
N GLY A 67 6.88 13.51 12.32
CA GLY A 67 7.50 14.13 11.16
C GLY A 67 6.56 14.27 9.97
N LEU A 68 5.72 13.27 9.72
CA LEU A 68 4.68 13.34 8.70
C LEU A 68 3.65 14.42 9.03
N ARG A 69 3.25 14.55 10.29
CA ARG A 69 2.32 15.57 10.76
C ARG A 69 2.82 16.99 10.47
N GLU A 70 4.12 17.26 10.60
CA GLU A 70 4.73 18.54 10.24
C GLU A 70 4.58 18.87 8.74
N LYS A 71 4.31 17.88 7.89
CA LYS A 71 4.12 18.04 6.43
C LYS A 71 2.68 18.25 5.99
N ILE A 72 1.72 18.30 6.89
CA ILE A 72 0.31 18.59 6.54
C ILE A 72 0.17 19.89 5.72
N PRO A 73 0.86 21.01 6.02
CA PRO A 73 0.81 22.20 5.18
C PRO A 73 1.26 21.96 3.72
N TYR A 74 2.30 21.15 3.52
CA TYR A 74 2.76 20.75 2.19
C TYR A 74 1.69 19.94 1.45
N LEU A 75 1.06 18.97 2.11
CA LEU A 75 -0.01 18.15 1.50
C LEU A 75 -1.20 19.01 1.07
N LYS A 76 -1.55 20.01 1.87
CA LYS A 76 -2.59 21.00 1.53
C LYS A 76 -2.22 21.87 0.33
N GLU A 77 -0.99 22.36 0.27
CA GLU A 77 -0.49 23.16 -0.84
C GLU A 77 -0.46 22.33 -2.14
N LEU A 78 -0.09 21.06 -2.03
CA LEU A 78 -0.12 20.11 -3.16
C LEU A 78 -1.55 19.85 -3.67
N GLY A 79 -2.55 20.07 -2.82
CA GLY A 79 -3.96 19.92 -3.17
C GLY A 79 -4.51 18.49 -3.03
N VAL A 80 -3.78 17.60 -2.36
CA VAL A 80 -4.28 16.26 -2.01
C VAL A 80 -5.22 16.35 -0.82
N ASN A 81 -6.24 15.52 -0.80
CA ASN A 81 -7.24 15.47 0.27
C ASN A 81 -7.43 14.07 0.89
N ALA A 82 -6.63 13.11 0.47
CA ALA A 82 -6.49 11.82 1.12
C ALA A 82 -5.04 11.35 1.06
N VAL A 83 -4.53 10.80 2.15
CA VAL A 83 -3.25 10.11 2.20
C VAL A 83 -3.49 8.62 2.40
N GLU A 84 -2.88 7.80 1.57
CA GLU A 84 -2.86 6.34 1.71
C GLU A 84 -1.50 5.96 2.29
N LEU A 85 -1.49 5.58 3.55
CA LEU A 85 -0.27 5.20 4.25
C LEU A 85 0.06 3.75 3.91
N MET A 86 1.22 3.50 3.30
CA MET A 86 1.78 2.14 3.20
C MET A 86 1.78 1.48 4.59
N PRO A 87 1.87 0.14 4.70
CA PRO A 87 1.53 -0.56 5.92
C PRO A 87 2.14 0.02 7.19
N ILE A 88 1.27 0.35 8.14
CA ILE A 88 1.66 0.90 9.45
C ILE A 88 1.39 -0.08 10.60
N PHE A 89 0.83 -1.25 10.32
CA PHE A 89 0.71 -2.29 11.33
C PHE A 89 2.09 -2.76 11.76
N GLU A 90 2.21 -3.26 12.99
CA GLU A 90 3.48 -3.74 13.52
C GLU A 90 4.08 -4.83 12.63
N PHE A 91 5.28 -4.60 12.12
CA PHE A 91 6.11 -5.55 11.39
C PHE A 91 7.54 -5.53 11.94
N ASP A 92 8.33 -6.54 11.60
CA ASP A 92 9.72 -6.65 12.05
C ASP A 92 10.66 -6.30 10.90
N GLU A 93 11.29 -5.15 11.01
CA GLU A 93 12.23 -4.65 10.01
C GLU A 93 13.47 -5.56 9.86
N MET A 94 13.76 -6.38 10.88
CA MET A 94 14.89 -7.30 10.88
C MET A 94 14.60 -8.67 10.28
N GLN A 95 13.34 -8.99 9.98
CA GLN A 95 12.96 -10.34 9.55
C GLN A 95 13.74 -10.82 8.32
N ASP A 96 13.95 -9.92 7.36
CA ASP A 96 14.67 -10.19 6.12
C ASP A 96 16.02 -9.48 6.06
N TYR A 97 16.62 -9.19 7.24
CA TYR A 97 17.91 -8.52 7.33
C TYR A 97 18.98 -9.27 6.55
N ARG A 98 19.70 -8.54 5.72
CA ARG A 98 20.87 -9.02 5.00
C ARG A 98 21.85 -7.88 4.71
N GLU A 99 23.08 -8.23 4.40
CA GLU A 99 24.08 -7.29 3.93
C GLU A 99 24.38 -7.54 2.45
N VAL A 100 24.37 -6.47 1.67
CA VAL A 100 24.70 -6.49 0.25
C VAL A 100 25.72 -5.39 -0.02
N ASP A 101 26.90 -5.77 -0.52
CA ASP A 101 28.01 -4.84 -0.81
C ASP A 101 28.42 -3.94 0.38
N GLY A 102 28.22 -4.43 1.61
CA GLY A 102 28.53 -3.71 2.85
C GLY A 102 27.43 -2.76 3.32
N GLU A 103 26.29 -2.72 2.64
CA GLU A 103 25.08 -1.99 3.06
C GLU A 103 24.09 -2.95 3.72
N ALA A 104 23.55 -2.53 4.86
CA ALA A 104 22.52 -3.29 5.59
C ALA A 104 21.14 -3.01 4.98
N LEU A 105 20.46 -4.08 4.59
CA LEU A 105 19.08 -4.02 4.08
C LEU A 105 18.09 -4.50 5.14
N TYR A 106 16.98 -3.81 5.23
CA TYR A 106 15.91 -4.07 6.18
C TYR A 106 14.57 -4.20 5.45
N HIS A 107 13.60 -4.83 6.07
CA HIS A 107 12.24 -4.82 5.55
C HIS A 107 11.67 -3.40 5.67
N TYR A 108 11.53 -2.71 4.55
CA TYR A 108 11.19 -1.29 4.53
C TYR A 108 9.69 -1.03 4.32
N TRP A 109 9.05 -1.68 3.33
CA TRP A 109 7.67 -1.37 2.97
C TRP A 109 6.64 -1.73 4.05
N GLY A 110 6.84 -2.81 4.80
CA GLY A 110 5.94 -3.22 5.86
C GLY A 110 4.86 -4.23 5.46
N TYR A 111 4.87 -4.78 4.25
CA TYR A 111 3.93 -5.83 3.82
C TYR A 111 4.25 -7.19 4.45
N ASN A 112 4.52 -7.21 5.74
CA ASN A 112 4.88 -8.42 6.48
C ASN A 112 4.39 -8.30 7.93
N THR A 113 3.07 -8.31 8.12
CA THR A 113 2.42 -7.99 9.39
C THR A 113 2.70 -9.02 10.47
N VAL A 114 3.19 -8.57 11.61
CA VAL A 114 3.37 -9.34 12.84
C VAL A 114 2.18 -9.17 13.78
N SER A 115 1.66 -7.95 13.92
CA SER A 115 0.51 -7.65 14.77
C SER A 115 -0.49 -6.75 14.07
N PHE A 116 -1.73 -7.25 13.94
CA PHE A 116 -2.82 -6.57 13.21
C PHE A 116 -3.51 -5.46 14.02
N PHE A 117 -3.33 -5.43 15.34
CA PHE A 117 -4.01 -4.49 16.25
C PHE A 117 -3.07 -3.44 16.86
N ALA A 118 -1.86 -3.32 16.35
CA ALA A 118 -0.87 -2.37 16.86
C ALA A 118 -0.20 -1.59 15.73
N PRO A 119 -0.01 -0.27 15.87
CA PRO A 119 0.81 0.50 14.94
C PRO A 119 2.28 0.15 15.13
N ASN A 120 3.08 0.30 14.06
CA ASN A 120 4.51 0.05 14.11
C ASN A 120 5.21 0.98 15.09
N THR A 121 5.87 0.41 16.08
CA THR A 121 6.57 1.14 17.13
C THR A 121 7.76 1.95 16.63
N SER A 122 8.35 1.58 15.48
CA SER A 122 9.46 2.32 14.88
C SER A 122 9.03 3.62 14.19
N TYR A 123 7.75 3.84 14.00
CA TYR A 123 7.23 5.10 13.46
C TYR A 123 6.92 6.15 14.54
N ALA A 124 7.17 5.85 15.82
CA ALA A 124 7.09 6.82 16.89
C ALA A 124 8.35 7.68 16.99
N SER A 125 8.19 8.93 17.44
CA SER A 125 9.30 9.85 17.67
C SER A 125 10.06 9.61 18.97
N GLY A 126 9.63 8.65 19.79
CA GLY A 126 10.20 8.31 21.10
C GLY A 126 9.73 6.95 21.61
N LEU A 127 10.21 6.56 22.79
CA LEU A 127 10.03 5.24 23.39
C LEU A 127 9.00 5.21 24.53
N GLU A 128 8.34 6.32 24.79
CA GLU A 128 7.39 6.42 25.88
C GLU A 128 6.17 5.52 25.63
N TYR A 129 5.51 5.15 26.71
CA TYR A 129 4.33 4.28 26.68
C TYR A 129 3.29 4.75 25.67
N ASN A 130 2.91 3.86 24.73
CA ASN A 130 1.92 4.08 23.68
C ASN A 130 2.18 5.34 22.82
N ARG A 131 3.44 5.73 22.65
CA ARG A 131 3.82 6.90 21.86
C ARG A 131 3.35 6.76 20.42
N GLU A 132 3.60 5.59 19.83
CA GLU A 132 3.19 5.20 18.47
C GLU A 132 1.68 5.36 18.25
N GLY A 133 0.87 4.86 19.19
CA GLY A 133 -0.59 4.97 19.10
C GLY A 133 -1.08 6.42 19.23
N ASN A 134 -0.51 7.18 20.15
CA ASN A 134 -0.90 8.56 20.37
C ASN A 134 -0.46 9.49 19.22
N GLU A 135 0.72 9.27 18.66
CA GLU A 135 1.19 10.04 17.50
C GLU A 135 0.38 9.75 16.24
N LEU A 136 0.04 8.49 15.98
CA LEU A 136 -0.82 8.13 14.87
C LEU A 136 -2.22 8.76 15.01
N LYS A 137 -2.83 8.71 16.21
CA LYS A 137 -4.12 9.35 16.48
C LYS A 137 -4.05 10.86 16.25
N ARG A 138 -2.98 11.49 16.70
CA ARG A 138 -2.76 12.92 16.51
C ARG A 138 -2.56 13.30 15.04
N LEU A 139 -1.83 12.47 14.29
CA LEU A 139 -1.69 12.63 12.84
C LEU A 139 -3.05 12.56 12.14
N ILE A 140 -3.89 11.57 12.46
CA ILE A 140 -5.23 11.42 11.88
C ILE A 140 -6.11 12.62 12.26
N GLN A 141 -6.09 13.03 13.52
CA GLN A 141 -6.83 14.21 13.99
C GLN A 141 -6.46 15.46 13.20
N ASP A 142 -5.16 15.78 13.12
CA ASP A 142 -4.69 16.98 12.44
C ASP A 142 -4.93 16.92 10.92
N CYS A 143 -4.79 15.74 10.28
CA CYS A 143 -5.17 15.55 8.89
C CYS A 143 -6.64 15.85 8.65
N ASN A 144 -7.53 15.26 9.46
CA ASN A 144 -8.99 15.47 9.33
C ASN A 144 -9.38 16.94 9.58
N GLU A 145 -8.81 17.59 10.58
CA GLU A 145 -9.03 19.03 10.85
C GLU A 145 -8.57 19.93 9.68
N ASN A 146 -7.64 19.44 8.87
CA ASN A 146 -7.16 20.10 7.67
C ASN A 146 -7.84 19.63 6.37
N GLY A 147 -8.90 18.82 6.46
CA GLY A 147 -9.66 18.35 5.30
C GLY A 147 -8.96 17.23 4.51
N ILE A 148 -8.08 16.48 5.16
CA ILE A 148 -7.36 15.34 4.57
C ILE A 148 -7.82 14.06 5.27
N GLU A 149 -8.33 13.10 4.50
CA GLU A 149 -8.63 11.76 4.98
C GLU A 149 -7.36 10.91 5.08
N VAL A 150 -7.34 9.94 6.01
CA VAL A 150 -6.23 9.01 6.20
C VAL A 150 -6.71 7.58 5.96
N TYR A 151 -6.10 6.93 4.96
CA TYR A 151 -6.34 5.53 4.63
C TYR A 151 -5.15 4.68 5.06
N LEU A 152 -5.43 3.47 5.51
CA LEU A 152 -4.41 2.49 5.85
C LEU A 152 -4.33 1.41 4.77
N ASP A 153 -3.13 1.16 4.28
CA ASP A 153 -2.86 -0.03 3.48
C ASP A 153 -2.73 -1.23 4.41
N VAL A 154 -3.59 -2.24 4.23
CA VAL A 154 -3.73 -3.37 5.13
C VAL A 154 -3.50 -4.70 4.42
N VAL A 155 -2.78 -5.58 5.09
CA VAL A 155 -2.34 -6.87 4.56
C VAL A 155 -3.02 -7.99 5.32
N PHE A 156 -4.15 -8.48 4.81
CA PHE A 156 -4.87 -9.63 5.38
C PHE A 156 -4.73 -10.90 4.54
N ASN A 157 -3.99 -10.81 3.44
CA ASN A 157 -3.83 -11.95 2.53
C ASN A 157 -2.77 -12.95 3.01
N HIS A 158 -1.80 -12.53 3.81
CA HIS A 158 -0.74 -13.36 4.39
C HIS A 158 -0.26 -12.81 5.72
N THR A 159 0.63 -13.55 6.38
CA THR A 159 1.32 -13.15 7.61
C THR A 159 2.83 -13.22 7.46
N ALA A 160 3.55 -12.62 8.41
CA ALA A 160 4.99 -12.67 8.48
C ALA A 160 5.57 -14.05 8.86
N GLU A 161 4.74 -15.09 8.97
CA GLU A 161 5.19 -16.45 9.34
C GLU A 161 5.72 -17.28 8.15
N GLY A 162 5.73 -16.72 6.91
CA GLY A 162 6.28 -17.40 5.74
C GLY A 162 5.60 -18.74 5.42
N ASN A 163 6.35 -19.66 4.81
CA ASN A 163 5.91 -21.02 4.50
C ASN A 163 6.18 -22.01 5.67
N GLU A 164 6.23 -23.31 5.38
CA GLU A 164 6.51 -24.39 6.36
C GLU A 164 7.86 -24.24 7.08
N ASP A 165 8.85 -23.62 6.44
CA ASP A 165 10.19 -23.37 7.00
C ASP A 165 10.27 -22.01 7.72
N GLY A 166 9.22 -21.19 7.66
CA GLY A 166 9.17 -19.87 8.28
C GLY A 166 8.93 -19.91 9.81
N PRO A 167 9.05 -18.75 10.46
CA PRO A 167 8.95 -18.65 11.92
C PRO A 167 7.56 -19.00 12.47
N PHE A 168 7.52 -19.33 13.74
CA PHE A 168 6.31 -19.59 14.52
C PHE A 168 6.19 -18.55 15.63
N PHE A 169 5.36 -17.54 15.46
CA PHE A 169 5.20 -16.53 16.53
C PHE A 169 3.73 -16.10 16.77
N SER A 170 2.80 -16.54 15.94
CA SER A 170 1.39 -16.21 16.09
C SER A 170 0.48 -17.37 15.65
N PHE A 171 -0.17 -17.28 14.50
CA PHE A 171 -1.27 -18.15 14.08
C PHE A 171 -0.87 -19.60 13.81
N LYS A 172 0.36 -19.87 13.35
CA LYS A 172 0.87 -21.23 13.24
C LYS A 172 0.81 -21.98 14.57
N GLY A 173 1.15 -21.27 15.66
CA GLY A 173 1.14 -21.83 17.00
C GLY A 173 -0.24 -21.95 17.64
N PHE A 174 -1.23 -21.16 17.20
CA PHE A 174 -2.60 -21.23 17.71
C PHE A 174 -3.39 -22.37 17.07
N ASP A 175 -3.59 -22.32 15.77
CA ASP A 175 -4.22 -23.38 14.98
C ASP A 175 -3.93 -23.18 13.49
N ASN A 176 -2.92 -23.87 13.00
CA ASN A 176 -2.46 -23.75 11.64
C ASN A 176 -3.56 -24.04 10.58
N ASN A 177 -4.44 -25.03 10.87
CA ASN A 177 -5.49 -25.44 9.94
C ASN A 177 -6.63 -24.43 9.82
N ILE A 178 -6.87 -23.64 10.86
CA ILE A 178 -7.90 -22.60 10.86
C ILE A 178 -7.40 -21.35 10.13
N TYR A 179 -6.18 -20.93 10.44
CA TYR A 179 -5.70 -19.62 9.98
C TYR A 179 -5.15 -19.61 8.57
N TYR A 180 -4.67 -20.74 8.05
CA TYR A 180 -4.03 -20.80 6.74
C TYR A 180 -4.75 -21.69 5.75
N LEU A 181 -4.70 -21.32 4.47
CA LEU A 181 -5.08 -22.20 3.38
C LEU A 181 -4.00 -23.26 3.18
N LEU A 182 -4.35 -24.51 3.39
CA LEU A 182 -3.43 -25.64 3.27
C LEU A 182 -3.82 -26.57 2.12
N THR A 183 -2.81 -27.04 1.42
CA THR A 183 -2.95 -28.12 0.43
C THR A 183 -3.27 -29.45 1.14
N PRO A 184 -3.79 -30.46 0.44
CA PRO A 184 -4.12 -31.76 1.04
C PRO A 184 -2.93 -32.49 1.70
N ASP A 185 -1.69 -32.15 1.30
CA ASP A 185 -0.45 -32.67 1.90
C ASP A 185 0.10 -31.80 3.04
N GLY A 186 -0.65 -30.76 3.44
CA GLY A 186 -0.36 -29.92 4.60
C GLY A 186 0.61 -28.78 4.38
N ARG A 187 0.97 -28.47 3.13
CA ARG A 187 1.75 -27.29 2.77
C ARG A 187 0.85 -26.07 2.64
N TYR A 188 1.47 -24.88 2.58
CA TYR A 188 0.71 -23.65 2.41
C TYR A 188 0.40 -23.38 0.94
N TYR A 189 -0.85 -23.01 0.64
CA TYR A 189 -1.12 -22.27 -0.58
C TYR A 189 -0.41 -20.92 -0.54
N ASN A 190 0.22 -20.55 -1.65
CA ASN A 190 1.00 -19.32 -1.76
C ASN A 190 0.43 -18.38 -2.85
N PHE A 191 -0.83 -17.95 -2.68
CA PHE A 191 -1.45 -16.98 -3.58
C PHE A 191 -0.94 -15.55 -3.34
N SER A 192 -0.26 -15.31 -2.21
CA SER A 192 0.34 -14.02 -1.86
C SER A 192 1.74 -13.81 -2.46
N GLY A 193 2.44 -14.88 -2.82
CA GLY A 193 3.86 -14.81 -3.14
C GLY A 193 4.80 -14.75 -1.92
N CYS A 194 4.24 -14.64 -0.69
CA CYS A 194 4.99 -14.45 0.56
C CYS A 194 5.08 -15.74 1.41
N GLY A 195 4.76 -16.90 0.83
CA GLY A 195 4.92 -18.19 1.47
C GLY A 195 3.66 -18.80 2.06
N ASN A 196 2.69 -17.99 2.49
CA ASN A 196 1.41 -18.45 3.02
C ASN A 196 0.25 -17.63 2.49
N THR A 197 -0.95 -18.11 2.73
CA THR A 197 -2.21 -17.42 2.44
C THR A 197 -3.14 -17.60 3.61
N LEU A 198 -3.69 -16.50 4.16
CA LEU A 198 -4.69 -16.57 5.21
C LEU A 198 -6.01 -17.15 4.71
N ASN A 199 -6.65 -17.97 5.53
CA ASN A 199 -7.97 -18.55 5.28
C ASN A 199 -9.07 -17.55 5.68
N CYS A 200 -9.18 -16.46 4.92
CA CYS A 200 -9.95 -15.27 5.28
C CYS A 200 -11.46 -15.53 5.46
N ASN A 201 -12.00 -16.56 4.82
CA ASN A 201 -13.44 -16.88 4.92
C ASN A 201 -13.75 -17.96 5.96
N HIS A 202 -12.74 -18.53 6.64
CA HIS A 202 -12.98 -19.33 7.84
C HIS A 202 -13.62 -18.44 8.94
N PRO A 203 -14.68 -18.86 9.63
CA PRO A 203 -15.41 -18.00 10.58
C PRO A 203 -14.54 -17.30 11.62
N MET A 204 -13.51 -17.97 12.15
CA MET A 204 -12.60 -17.37 13.14
C MET A 204 -11.69 -16.31 12.55
N VAL A 205 -11.16 -16.54 11.36
CA VAL A 205 -10.29 -15.57 10.66
C VAL A 205 -11.10 -14.39 10.16
N HIS A 206 -12.29 -14.66 9.59
CA HIS A 206 -13.27 -13.65 9.22
C HIS A 206 -13.58 -12.72 10.40
N GLN A 207 -13.90 -13.29 11.58
CA GLN A 207 -14.19 -12.50 12.78
C GLN A 207 -12.99 -11.65 13.20
N MET A 208 -11.78 -12.22 13.22
CA MET A 208 -10.55 -11.48 13.53
C MET A 208 -10.35 -10.27 12.59
N ILE A 209 -10.53 -10.46 11.30
CA ILE A 209 -10.36 -9.38 10.30
C ILE A 209 -11.41 -8.28 10.53
N MET A 210 -12.67 -8.66 10.72
CA MET A 210 -13.75 -7.69 10.97
C MET A 210 -13.52 -6.91 12.27
N ASP A 211 -13.10 -7.57 13.33
CA ASP A 211 -12.78 -6.93 14.61
C ASP A 211 -11.58 -5.98 14.48
N CYS A 212 -10.57 -6.37 13.70
CA CYS A 212 -9.43 -5.55 13.39
C CYS A 212 -9.84 -4.25 12.68
N LEU A 213 -10.62 -4.34 11.61
CA LEU A 213 -11.10 -3.17 10.88
C LEU A 213 -11.95 -2.24 11.75
N ARG A 214 -12.87 -2.81 12.51
CA ARG A 214 -13.70 -2.05 13.47
C ARG A 214 -12.85 -1.36 14.52
N TYR A 215 -11.82 -2.02 15.04
CA TYR A 215 -10.88 -1.44 15.99
C TYR A 215 -10.19 -0.20 15.40
N TRP A 216 -9.64 -0.29 14.21
CA TRP A 216 -8.98 0.85 13.58
C TRP A 216 -9.93 2.01 13.28
N VAL A 217 -11.19 1.71 12.96
CA VAL A 217 -12.23 2.75 12.75
C VAL A 217 -12.66 3.39 14.08
N THR A 218 -12.86 2.60 15.13
CA THR A 218 -13.42 3.11 16.39
C THR A 218 -12.35 3.74 17.29
N ALA A 219 -11.17 3.13 17.40
CA ALA A 219 -10.10 3.61 18.27
C ALA A 219 -9.19 4.64 17.60
N TYR A 220 -8.94 4.52 16.28
CA TYR A 220 -8.05 5.41 15.54
C TYR A 220 -8.77 6.37 14.58
N ARG A 221 -10.07 6.17 14.36
CA ARG A 221 -10.90 7.01 13.48
C ARG A 221 -10.38 7.11 12.06
N VAL A 222 -9.79 6.03 11.53
CA VAL A 222 -9.31 5.99 10.14
C VAL A 222 -10.45 6.17 9.16
N ASP A 223 -10.19 6.78 8.01
CA ASP A 223 -11.19 7.16 7.02
C ASP A 223 -11.34 6.13 5.90
N GLY A 224 -10.38 5.25 5.74
CA GLY A 224 -10.42 4.22 4.70
C GLY A 224 -9.36 3.15 4.85
N PHE A 225 -9.50 2.11 4.02
CA PHE A 225 -8.54 1.03 3.89
C PHE A 225 -8.30 0.71 2.43
N ARG A 226 -7.04 0.50 2.06
CA ARG A 226 -6.63 -0.18 0.84
C ARG A 226 -6.22 -1.60 1.22
N PHE A 227 -6.76 -2.59 0.55
CA PHE A 227 -6.51 -4.00 0.84
C PHE A 227 -5.53 -4.57 -0.17
N ASP A 228 -4.36 -4.93 0.32
CA ASP A 228 -3.31 -5.61 -0.42
C ASP A 228 -3.80 -6.97 -0.92
N LEU A 229 -3.55 -7.28 -2.19
CA LEU A 229 -3.95 -8.53 -2.86
C LEU A 229 -5.39 -8.97 -2.48
N ALA A 230 -6.35 -8.06 -2.59
CA ALA A 230 -7.71 -8.22 -2.06
C ALA A 230 -8.47 -9.41 -2.68
N SER A 231 -8.08 -9.90 -3.85
CA SER A 231 -8.69 -11.09 -4.45
C SER A 231 -8.53 -12.34 -3.57
N ILE A 232 -7.51 -12.40 -2.72
CA ILE A 232 -7.32 -13.49 -1.74
C ILE A 232 -8.45 -13.51 -0.71
N LEU A 233 -8.97 -12.35 -0.31
CA LEU A 233 -10.07 -12.24 0.66
C LEU A 233 -11.38 -12.87 0.12
N GLY A 234 -11.44 -13.14 -1.17
CA GLY A 234 -12.55 -13.79 -1.84
C GLY A 234 -12.31 -15.28 -2.16
N ARG A 235 -11.23 -15.89 -1.66
CA ARG A 235 -10.96 -17.31 -1.89
C ARG A 235 -11.61 -18.21 -0.84
N ASN A 236 -12.01 -19.41 -1.30
CA ASN A 236 -12.52 -20.50 -0.47
C ASN A 236 -11.35 -21.31 0.14
N GLU A 237 -11.67 -22.23 1.03
CA GLU A 237 -10.68 -23.12 1.71
C GLU A 237 -9.84 -23.96 0.73
N ASP A 238 -10.39 -24.31 -0.41
CA ASP A 238 -9.67 -25.01 -1.49
C ASP A 238 -8.87 -24.09 -2.41
N GLY A 239 -8.83 -22.79 -2.11
CA GLY A 239 -8.17 -21.75 -2.91
C GLY A 239 -8.97 -21.25 -4.11
N SER A 240 -10.14 -21.81 -4.41
CA SER A 240 -10.97 -21.34 -5.53
C SER A 240 -11.60 -19.97 -5.22
N PRO A 241 -11.78 -19.08 -6.23
CA PRO A 241 -12.44 -17.80 -6.04
C PRO A 241 -13.95 -17.99 -5.85
N MET A 242 -14.54 -17.25 -4.89
CA MET A 242 -15.97 -17.25 -4.63
C MET A 242 -16.67 -16.09 -5.31
N ASN A 243 -17.88 -16.34 -5.84
CA ASN A 243 -18.72 -15.28 -6.42
C ASN A 243 -19.31 -14.35 -5.35
N LYS A 244 -19.54 -14.85 -4.15
CA LYS A 244 -20.12 -14.12 -3.02
C LYS A 244 -19.35 -14.43 -1.74
N PRO A 245 -18.11 -13.94 -1.61
CA PRO A 245 -17.30 -14.22 -0.44
C PRO A 245 -17.90 -13.57 0.81
N PRO A 246 -18.10 -14.36 1.89
CA PRO A 246 -18.73 -13.87 3.12
C PRO A 246 -18.01 -12.69 3.76
N LEU A 247 -16.68 -12.70 3.78
CA LEU A 247 -15.89 -11.61 4.35
C LEU A 247 -16.11 -10.28 3.62
N LEU A 248 -15.99 -10.27 2.29
CA LEU A 248 -16.18 -9.05 1.50
C LEU A 248 -17.62 -8.53 1.60
N GLN A 249 -18.60 -9.44 1.69
CA GLN A 249 -19.99 -9.07 1.93
C GLN A 249 -20.17 -8.44 3.32
N ALA A 250 -19.57 -9.03 4.35
CA ALA A 250 -19.63 -8.48 5.70
C ALA A 250 -19.03 -7.07 5.77
N MET A 251 -17.87 -6.85 5.15
CA MET A 251 -17.25 -5.52 5.07
C MET A 251 -18.15 -4.50 4.37
N ALA A 252 -18.80 -4.90 3.27
CA ALA A 252 -19.65 -4.00 2.48
C ALA A 252 -20.90 -3.52 3.24
N PHE A 253 -21.41 -4.31 4.16
CA PHE A 253 -22.66 -4.02 4.89
C PHE A 253 -22.46 -3.77 6.40
N ASP A 254 -21.22 -3.71 6.87
CA ASP A 254 -20.94 -3.42 8.28
C ASP A 254 -21.28 -1.95 8.60
N PRO A 255 -22.11 -1.68 9.64
CA PRO A 255 -22.49 -0.32 9.96
C PRO A 255 -21.36 0.54 10.50
N ILE A 256 -20.32 -0.05 11.12
CA ILE A 256 -19.14 0.68 11.60
C ILE A 256 -18.27 1.10 10.42
N LEU A 257 -18.23 0.27 9.36
CA LEU A 257 -17.50 0.57 8.13
C LEU A 257 -18.32 1.41 7.14
N GLY A 258 -19.55 1.79 7.46
CA GLY A 258 -20.49 2.43 6.53
C GLY A 258 -19.97 3.67 5.81
N ASP A 259 -19.27 4.53 6.54
CA ASP A 259 -18.68 5.78 6.03
C ASP A 259 -17.18 5.66 5.71
N VAL A 260 -16.60 4.47 5.78
CA VAL A 260 -15.16 4.21 5.57
C VAL A 260 -14.94 3.84 4.11
N LYS A 261 -13.94 4.41 3.45
CA LYS A 261 -13.59 4.05 2.08
C LYS A 261 -12.96 2.66 2.05
N LEU A 262 -13.41 1.81 1.12
CA LEU A 262 -12.85 0.48 0.90
C LEU A 262 -12.29 0.43 -0.53
N ILE A 263 -10.98 0.21 -0.64
CA ILE A 263 -10.25 0.18 -1.91
C ILE A 263 -9.57 -1.18 -2.04
N ALA A 264 -9.78 -1.85 -3.15
CA ALA A 264 -9.19 -3.16 -3.41
C ALA A 264 -8.04 -3.08 -4.41
N GLU A 265 -6.95 -3.74 -4.08
CA GLU A 265 -6.05 -4.25 -5.08
C GLU A 265 -6.65 -5.56 -5.62
N ALA A 266 -7.38 -5.46 -6.74
CA ALA A 266 -8.29 -6.52 -7.19
C ALA A 266 -7.57 -7.63 -8.01
N TRP A 267 -6.45 -8.13 -7.50
CA TRP A 267 -5.68 -9.27 -8.03
C TRP A 267 -4.93 -9.99 -6.92
N ASP A 268 -4.20 -11.06 -7.30
CA ASP A 268 -3.25 -11.75 -6.44
C ASP A 268 -2.07 -12.36 -7.22
N ALA A 269 -1.06 -12.85 -6.49
CA ALA A 269 0.13 -13.46 -7.09
C ALA A 269 -0.13 -14.86 -7.67
N GLY A 270 -1.26 -15.47 -7.39
CA GLY A 270 -1.71 -16.74 -8.01
C GLY A 270 -2.32 -16.58 -9.39
N GLY A 271 -2.37 -15.33 -9.91
CA GLY A 271 -2.85 -15.03 -11.27
C GLY A 271 -4.35 -14.70 -11.38
N LEU A 272 -5.05 -14.60 -10.26
CA LEU A 272 -6.44 -14.11 -10.25
C LEU A 272 -6.44 -12.59 -10.44
N TYR A 273 -7.11 -12.10 -11.50
CA TYR A 273 -7.21 -10.68 -11.84
C TYR A 273 -8.67 -10.27 -11.96
N GLN A 274 -9.16 -9.51 -11.00
CA GLN A 274 -10.58 -9.18 -10.87
C GLN A 274 -10.90 -7.68 -11.04
N VAL A 275 -10.02 -6.90 -11.67
CA VAL A 275 -10.32 -5.49 -11.97
C VAL A 275 -11.57 -5.40 -12.83
N GLY A 276 -12.59 -4.73 -12.29
CA GLY A 276 -13.94 -4.64 -12.91
C GLY A 276 -14.88 -5.80 -12.57
N SER A 277 -14.39 -6.93 -12.04
CA SER A 277 -15.21 -8.08 -11.63
C SER A 277 -15.08 -8.45 -10.16
N PHE A 278 -14.38 -7.63 -9.38
CA PHE A 278 -14.25 -7.81 -7.94
C PHE A 278 -15.61 -7.83 -7.24
N PRO A 279 -15.86 -8.74 -6.28
CA PRO A 279 -17.14 -8.84 -5.58
C PRO A 279 -17.36 -7.64 -4.64
N ALA A 280 -17.74 -6.52 -5.21
CA ALA A 280 -17.68 -5.20 -4.57
C ALA A 280 -18.99 -4.71 -3.93
N TRP A 281 -20.12 -5.38 -4.17
CA TRP A 281 -21.47 -4.95 -3.70
C TRP A 281 -21.75 -3.44 -3.86
N ASN A 282 -21.25 -2.82 -4.94
CA ASN A 282 -21.30 -1.37 -5.19
C ASN A 282 -20.71 -0.49 -4.07
N ARG A 283 -19.86 -1.07 -3.23
CA ARG A 283 -19.28 -0.41 -2.05
C ARG A 283 -17.79 -0.11 -2.19
N TRP A 284 -17.08 -0.99 -2.89
CA TRP A 284 -15.63 -0.93 -3.03
C TRP A 284 -15.20 -0.13 -4.26
N ALA A 285 -14.12 0.64 -4.14
CA ALA A 285 -13.32 1.08 -5.28
C ALA A 285 -12.18 0.09 -5.54
N GLU A 286 -11.52 0.23 -6.67
CA GLU A 286 -10.42 -0.64 -7.08
C GLU A 286 -9.25 0.19 -7.61
N TRP A 287 -8.03 -0.19 -7.25
CA TRP A 287 -6.87 0.21 -8.01
C TRP A 287 -7.01 -0.30 -9.45
N ASN A 288 -7.06 0.63 -10.41
CA ASN A 288 -7.29 0.28 -11.81
C ASN A 288 -5.97 -0.04 -12.51
N GLY A 289 -5.51 -1.29 -12.44
CA GLY A 289 -4.30 -1.74 -13.11
C GLY A 289 -4.36 -1.59 -14.64
N ARG A 290 -5.56 -1.66 -15.24
CA ARG A 290 -5.70 -1.40 -16.69
C ARG A 290 -5.50 0.07 -17.03
N TYR A 291 -5.91 0.99 -16.16
CA TYR A 291 -5.59 2.40 -16.33
C TYR A 291 -4.08 2.60 -16.37
N ARG A 292 -3.37 2.06 -15.38
CA ARG A 292 -1.91 2.12 -15.30
C ARG A 292 -1.25 1.65 -16.60
N ASP A 293 -1.59 0.44 -17.02
CA ASP A 293 -0.91 -0.20 -18.15
C ASP A 293 -1.25 0.45 -19.49
N ASP A 294 -2.52 0.76 -19.73
CA ASP A 294 -2.97 1.39 -20.98
C ASP A 294 -2.43 2.82 -21.14
N ILE A 295 -2.41 3.61 -20.05
CA ILE A 295 -1.90 4.98 -20.08
C ILE A 295 -0.37 5.01 -20.23
N ARG A 296 0.35 4.10 -19.55
CA ARG A 296 1.81 3.96 -19.75
C ARG A 296 2.15 3.63 -21.21
N ARG A 297 1.46 2.67 -21.80
CA ARG A 297 1.64 2.28 -23.20
C ARG A 297 1.28 3.38 -24.18
N TYR A 298 0.20 4.11 -23.93
CA TYR A 298 -0.19 5.25 -24.73
C TYR A 298 0.86 6.37 -24.69
N LEU A 299 1.33 6.73 -23.50
CA LEU A 299 2.31 7.79 -23.29
C LEU A 299 3.67 7.48 -23.92
N LYS A 300 4.11 6.22 -23.86
CA LYS A 300 5.37 5.84 -24.54
C LYS A 300 5.24 5.70 -26.07
N GLY A 301 4.01 5.76 -26.61
CA GLY A 301 3.78 5.78 -28.05
C GLY A 301 3.53 4.41 -28.68
N ASP A 302 3.09 3.41 -27.92
CA ASP A 302 2.72 2.10 -28.48
C ASP A 302 1.58 2.25 -29.49
N ALA A 303 1.70 1.56 -30.62
CA ALA A 303 0.70 1.62 -31.67
C ALA A 303 -0.65 1.03 -31.19
N GLY A 304 -1.77 1.64 -31.63
CA GLY A 304 -3.12 1.13 -31.37
C GLY A 304 -3.70 1.48 -30.01
N MET A 305 -2.99 2.22 -29.15
CA MET A 305 -3.43 2.51 -27.78
C MET A 305 -4.45 3.64 -27.65
N ALA A 306 -4.74 4.42 -28.70
CA ALA A 306 -5.60 5.59 -28.63
C ALA A 306 -7.02 5.28 -28.13
N GLN A 307 -7.62 4.17 -28.56
CA GLN A 307 -8.97 3.77 -28.14
C GLN A 307 -8.96 3.32 -26.66
N ALA A 308 -7.97 2.54 -26.23
CA ALA A 308 -7.84 2.13 -24.86
C ALA A 308 -7.64 3.35 -23.94
N ALA A 309 -6.74 4.26 -24.29
CA ALA A 309 -6.53 5.50 -23.55
C ALA A 309 -7.81 6.35 -23.46
N ALA A 310 -8.58 6.48 -24.54
CA ALA A 310 -9.86 7.19 -24.51
C ALA A 310 -10.86 6.56 -23.53
N GLN A 311 -10.93 5.23 -23.44
CA GLN A 311 -11.74 4.54 -22.43
C GLN A 311 -11.27 4.83 -21.00
N ARG A 312 -9.96 4.87 -20.78
CA ARG A 312 -9.38 5.21 -19.44
C ARG A 312 -9.76 6.64 -19.05
N LEU A 313 -9.61 7.61 -19.98
CA LEU A 313 -9.92 9.02 -19.73
C LEU A 313 -11.39 9.27 -19.36
N VAL A 314 -12.33 8.55 -19.97
CA VAL A 314 -13.77 8.70 -19.67
C VAL A 314 -14.26 7.88 -18.50
N GLY A 315 -13.36 7.30 -17.69
CA GLY A 315 -13.68 6.60 -16.45
C GLY A 315 -13.79 5.08 -16.59
N SER A 316 -13.10 4.49 -17.56
CA SER A 316 -13.04 3.03 -17.75
C SER A 316 -14.44 2.39 -17.82
N ARG A 317 -15.34 2.96 -18.62
CA ARG A 317 -16.72 2.51 -18.72
C ARG A 317 -16.83 1.06 -19.18
N ASP A 318 -15.97 0.64 -20.11
CA ASP A 318 -15.84 -0.73 -20.58
C ASP A 318 -15.60 -1.75 -19.46
N ILE A 319 -15.06 -1.31 -18.32
CA ILE A 319 -14.76 -2.14 -17.15
C ILE A 319 -15.88 -2.07 -16.10
N TYR A 320 -16.37 -0.87 -15.77
CA TYR A 320 -17.23 -0.66 -14.60
C TYR A 320 -18.71 -0.45 -14.92
N GLU A 321 -19.05 0.03 -16.13
CA GLU A 321 -20.44 0.29 -16.51
C GLU A 321 -21.32 -0.99 -16.58
N PRO A 322 -20.80 -2.14 -17.05
CA PRO A 322 -21.59 -3.38 -17.07
C PRO A 322 -22.09 -3.81 -15.69
N GLN A 323 -21.44 -3.38 -14.62
CA GLN A 323 -21.83 -3.67 -13.23
C GLN A 323 -22.49 -2.48 -12.54
N SER A 324 -22.83 -1.41 -13.28
CA SER A 324 -23.39 -0.16 -12.75
C SER A 324 -22.54 0.47 -11.62
N ARG A 325 -21.24 0.27 -11.64
CA ARG A 325 -20.30 0.77 -10.62
C ARG A 325 -19.83 2.17 -10.99
N LYS A 326 -20.33 3.15 -10.25
CA LYS A 326 -19.87 4.54 -10.35
C LYS A 326 -18.74 4.79 -9.36
N ASN A 327 -17.76 5.62 -9.74
CA ASN A 327 -16.64 6.05 -8.88
C ASN A 327 -15.84 4.86 -8.30
N ALA A 328 -15.72 3.76 -9.04
CA ALA A 328 -15.00 2.57 -8.61
C ALA A 328 -13.51 2.59 -9.01
N SER A 329 -13.14 3.43 -9.97
CA SER A 329 -11.77 3.45 -10.50
C SER A 329 -10.87 4.40 -9.70
N VAL A 330 -9.90 3.85 -8.99
CA VAL A 330 -8.72 4.59 -8.54
C VAL A 330 -7.70 4.54 -9.68
N ASN A 331 -7.49 5.67 -10.32
CA ASN A 331 -6.59 5.83 -11.44
C ASN A 331 -5.18 6.12 -10.93
N PHE A 332 -4.20 5.38 -11.41
CA PHE A 332 -2.79 5.62 -11.06
C PHE A 332 -1.89 5.28 -12.25
N ILE A 333 -0.72 5.89 -12.31
CA ILE A 333 0.33 5.58 -13.29
C ILE A 333 1.48 4.87 -12.59
N THR A 334 1.76 5.26 -11.35
CA THR A 334 2.80 4.74 -10.48
C THR A 334 2.25 4.54 -9.07
N CYS A 335 2.82 3.59 -8.34
CA CYS A 335 2.59 3.35 -6.93
C CYS A 335 3.91 2.88 -6.30
N HIS A 336 3.89 2.46 -5.03
CA HIS A 336 5.08 1.91 -4.37
C HIS A 336 5.71 0.74 -5.13
N ASP A 337 4.89 -0.09 -5.78
CA ASP A 337 5.31 -1.25 -6.57
C ASP A 337 5.57 -0.86 -8.02
N GLY A 338 6.82 -0.95 -8.44
CA GLY A 338 7.28 -0.55 -9.75
C GLY A 338 8.19 0.68 -9.75
N PHE A 339 8.39 1.27 -10.92
CA PHE A 339 9.17 2.50 -11.08
C PHE A 339 8.43 3.72 -10.52
N THR A 340 9.18 4.67 -9.95
CA THR A 340 8.70 6.05 -9.77
C THR A 340 8.36 6.67 -11.14
N LEU A 341 7.62 7.77 -11.15
CA LEU A 341 7.24 8.40 -12.41
C LEU A 341 8.45 8.95 -13.20
N TRP A 342 9.50 9.38 -12.52
CA TRP A 342 10.76 9.76 -13.14
C TRP A 342 11.50 8.56 -13.73
N ASP A 343 11.57 7.47 -12.98
CA ASP A 343 12.26 6.25 -13.43
C ASP A 343 11.51 5.57 -14.57
N LEU A 344 10.18 5.67 -14.62
CA LEU A 344 9.35 5.18 -15.73
C LEU A 344 9.77 5.79 -17.07
N TYR A 345 10.31 7.02 -17.05
CA TYR A 345 10.82 7.71 -18.25
C TYR A 345 12.34 7.82 -18.29
N SER A 346 13.03 7.07 -17.42
CA SER A 346 14.50 7.07 -17.35
C SER A 346 15.09 5.69 -17.59
N TYR A 347 14.30 4.61 -17.43
CA TYR A 347 14.79 3.24 -17.52
C TYR A 347 13.89 2.39 -18.41
N ASN A 348 14.49 1.61 -19.31
CA ASN A 348 13.80 0.55 -20.04
C ASN A 348 13.79 -0.76 -19.22
N GLU A 349 14.85 -0.99 -18.46
CA GLU A 349 15.07 -2.20 -17.68
C GLU A 349 15.17 -1.88 -16.18
N LYS A 350 14.83 -2.84 -15.34
CA LYS A 350 14.95 -2.71 -13.89
C LYS A 350 16.40 -2.87 -13.44
N HIS A 351 16.76 -2.21 -12.36
CA HIS A 351 18.07 -2.24 -11.71
C HIS A 351 17.93 -2.52 -10.21
N ASN A 352 17.55 -3.79 -9.88
CA ASN A 352 17.29 -4.23 -8.51
C ASN A 352 18.49 -4.97 -7.90
N GLU A 353 19.71 -4.86 -8.49
CA GLU A 353 20.88 -5.58 -8.04
C GLU A 353 21.21 -5.32 -6.56
N LYS A 354 20.95 -4.10 -6.10
CA LYS A 354 21.17 -3.69 -4.70
C LYS A 354 20.23 -4.39 -3.71
N ASN A 355 19.12 -4.97 -4.16
CA ASN A 355 18.26 -5.78 -3.30
C ASN A 355 18.91 -7.12 -2.90
N GLY A 356 20.01 -7.53 -3.56
CA GLY A 356 20.71 -8.78 -3.27
C GLY A 356 20.04 -10.03 -3.82
N GLU A 357 19.08 -9.88 -4.75
CA GLU A 357 18.34 -10.97 -5.39
C GLU A 357 18.73 -11.17 -6.86
N HIS A 358 19.94 -10.75 -7.23
CA HIS A 358 20.49 -10.89 -8.58
C HIS A 358 19.60 -10.29 -9.68
N ASN A 359 18.87 -9.21 -9.38
CA ASN A 359 17.92 -8.55 -10.26
C ASN A 359 16.78 -9.49 -10.74
N MET A 360 16.46 -10.53 -9.98
CA MET A 360 15.40 -11.48 -10.31
C MET A 360 14.02 -11.06 -9.77
N ASP A 361 14.00 -10.19 -8.77
CA ASP A 361 12.82 -9.63 -8.12
C ASP A 361 12.20 -8.47 -8.91
N GLY A 362 10.96 -8.13 -8.62
CA GLY A 362 10.20 -7.08 -9.30
C GLY A 362 9.77 -7.42 -10.73
N ALA A 363 8.96 -6.55 -11.33
CA ALA A 363 8.41 -6.75 -12.67
C ALA A 363 9.47 -6.57 -13.77
N ASN A 364 9.47 -7.47 -14.77
CA ASN A 364 10.36 -7.37 -15.94
C ASN A 364 9.80 -6.41 -17.00
N ASP A 365 8.49 -6.34 -17.16
CA ASP A 365 7.81 -5.45 -18.09
C ASP A 365 7.12 -4.31 -17.33
N ASN A 366 7.67 -3.11 -17.45
CA ASN A 366 7.16 -1.92 -16.75
C ASN A 366 6.39 -0.97 -17.67
N ASN A 367 6.25 -1.28 -18.95
CA ASN A 367 5.73 -0.34 -19.96
C ASN A 367 6.44 1.02 -19.90
N SER A 368 7.74 1.00 -19.59
CA SER A 368 8.60 2.19 -19.45
C SER A 368 9.27 2.61 -20.74
N TRP A 369 9.88 3.79 -20.73
CA TRP A 369 10.66 4.31 -21.83
C TRP A 369 11.75 5.24 -21.31
N ASN A 370 13.02 4.96 -21.62
CA ASN A 370 14.17 5.72 -21.14
C ASN A 370 14.37 7.11 -21.82
N CYS A 371 13.50 7.47 -22.76
CA CYS A 371 13.55 8.73 -23.52
C CYS A 371 14.86 8.93 -24.33
N GLY A 372 15.57 7.83 -24.63
CA GLY A 372 16.77 7.85 -25.47
C GLY A 372 18.10 7.68 -24.72
N ALA A 373 18.09 7.59 -23.40
CA ALA A 373 19.26 7.29 -22.59
C ALA A 373 18.86 6.47 -21.36
N GLU A 374 19.50 5.34 -21.12
CA GLU A 374 19.25 4.51 -19.94
C GLU A 374 19.85 5.14 -18.70
N GLY A 375 19.03 5.31 -17.66
CA GLY A 375 19.45 5.84 -16.36
C GLY A 375 19.76 7.34 -16.37
N ASP A 376 20.59 7.76 -15.42
CA ASP A 376 20.96 9.16 -15.28
C ASP A 376 21.75 9.66 -16.48
N THR A 377 21.47 10.91 -16.89
CA THR A 377 22.14 11.52 -18.04
C THR A 377 22.28 13.02 -17.88
N ARG A 378 23.36 13.57 -18.44
CA ARG A 378 23.58 15.02 -18.51
C ARG A 378 23.05 15.63 -19.80
N ASP A 379 22.45 14.84 -20.70
CA ASP A 379 21.87 15.35 -21.94
C ASP A 379 20.64 16.23 -21.63
N PRO A 380 20.70 17.54 -21.93
CA PRO A 380 19.60 18.45 -21.61
C PRO A 380 18.35 18.17 -22.45
N ALA A 381 18.47 17.63 -23.65
CA ALA A 381 17.34 17.31 -24.51
C ALA A 381 16.57 16.10 -23.96
N VAL A 382 17.28 15.05 -23.55
CA VAL A 382 16.69 13.87 -22.89
C VAL A 382 15.98 14.28 -21.60
N ASN A 383 16.64 15.06 -20.74
CA ASN A 383 16.05 15.51 -19.49
C ASN A 383 14.85 16.44 -19.67
N ALA A 384 14.85 17.27 -20.72
CA ALA A 384 13.69 18.09 -21.08
C ALA A 384 12.51 17.21 -21.55
N LEU A 385 12.78 16.15 -22.31
CA LEU A 385 11.79 15.18 -22.75
C LEU A 385 11.20 14.42 -21.55
N ARG A 386 12.04 13.90 -20.64
CA ARG A 386 11.59 13.22 -19.41
C ARG A 386 10.65 14.10 -18.58
N ARG A 387 11.03 15.36 -18.32
CA ARG A 387 10.17 16.32 -17.61
C ARG A 387 8.84 16.59 -18.35
N ARG A 388 8.85 16.60 -19.68
CA ARG A 388 7.63 16.71 -20.47
C ARG A 388 6.75 15.48 -20.31
N MET A 389 7.33 14.28 -20.30
CA MET A 389 6.58 13.02 -20.12
C MET A 389 5.95 12.94 -18.73
N VAL A 390 6.66 13.33 -17.67
CA VAL A 390 6.11 13.42 -16.30
C VAL A 390 4.90 14.37 -16.27
N ARG A 391 5.00 15.56 -16.87
CA ARG A 391 3.87 16.52 -16.96
C ARG A 391 2.70 15.97 -17.76
N ASN A 392 2.96 15.27 -18.87
CA ASN A 392 1.92 14.62 -19.65
C ASN A 392 1.20 13.55 -18.85
N ALA A 393 1.93 12.74 -18.07
CA ALA A 393 1.37 11.73 -17.20
C ALA A 393 0.44 12.34 -16.15
N PHE A 394 0.89 13.37 -15.43
CA PHE A 394 0.04 14.10 -14.48
C PHE A 394 -1.16 14.76 -15.15
N ALA A 395 -1.00 15.36 -16.32
CA ALA A 395 -2.11 15.98 -17.06
C ALA A 395 -3.18 14.95 -17.41
N LEU A 396 -2.80 13.77 -17.91
CA LEU A 396 -3.76 12.70 -18.20
C LEU A 396 -4.41 12.18 -16.93
N LEU A 397 -3.64 11.94 -15.86
CA LEU A 397 -4.16 11.44 -14.59
C LEU A 397 -5.21 12.40 -14.00
N MET A 398 -4.89 13.69 -13.91
CA MET A 398 -5.77 14.69 -13.28
C MET A 398 -6.97 15.07 -14.16
N CYS A 399 -6.87 14.91 -15.50
CA CYS A 399 -7.98 15.16 -16.41
C CYS A 399 -8.84 13.93 -16.69
N SER A 400 -8.47 12.76 -16.19
CA SER A 400 -9.27 11.54 -16.33
C SER A 400 -10.42 11.49 -15.33
N ARG A 401 -11.56 10.99 -15.77
CA ARG A 401 -12.65 10.67 -14.85
C ARG A 401 -12.28 9.46 -13.98
N GLY A 402 -12.51 9.58 -12.68
CA GLY A 402 -12.14 8.60 -11.64
C GLY A 402 -11.43 9.29 -10.50
N ILE A 403 -10.85 8.51 -9.61
CA ILE A 403 -10.15 9.00 -8.42
C ILE A 403 -8.66 8.99 -8.74
N PRO A 404 -8.00 10.15 -8.91
CA PRO A 404 -6.56 10.17 -9.15
C PRO A 404 -5.79 9.78 -7.89
N MET A 405 -4.78 8.94 -8.07
CA MET A 405 -3.79 8.58 -7.05
C MET A 405 -2.38 8.70 -7.66
N PHE A 406 -1.42 9.21 -6.90
CA PHE A 406 -0.02 9.25 -7.29
C PHE A 406 0.91 8.99 -6.10
N LEU A 407 2.11 8.51 -6.42
CA LEU A 407 3.13 8.16 -5.44
C LEU A 407 3.83 9.40 -4.92
N ALA A 408 4.08 9.45 -3.63
CA ALA A 408 4.84 10.51 -2.98
C ALA A 408 6.24 10.67 -3.59
N GLY A 409 6.54 11.88 -4.02
CA GLY A 409 7.78 12.22 -4.69
C GLY A 409 7.69 12.30 -6.21
N ASP A 410 6.66 11.77 -6.83
CA ASP A 410 6.47 11.87 -8.29
C ASP A 410 6.35 13.34 -8.74
N GLU A 411 5.75 14.19 -7.91
CA GLU A 411 5.55 15.61 -8.17
C GLU A 411 6.85 16.41 -8.26
N PHE A 412 7.91 15.94 -7.63
CA PHE A 412 9.25 16.55 -7.74
C PHE A 412 10.29 15.63 -8.41
N CYS A 413 9.83 14.62 -9.16
CA CYS A 413 10.67 13.71 -9.94
C CYS A 413 11.63 12.87 -9.08
N ASN A 414 11.11 12.27 -8.00
CA ASN A 414 11.85 11.31 -7.17
C ASN A 414 12.34 10.13 -8.00
N THR A 415 13.54 9.63 -7.69
CA THR A 415 14.14 8.46 -8.35
C THR A 415 14.54 7.40 -7.34
N GLN A 416 14.33 6.14 -7.69
CA GLN A 416 14.86 4.95 -7.05
C GLN A 416 16.02 4.35 -7.86
N PHE A 417 16.60 5.14 -8.78
CA PHE A 417 17.74 4.75 -9.63
C PHE A 417 17.49 3.49 -10.45
N GLY A 418 16.24 3.29 -10.89
CA GLY A 418 15.84 2.13 -11.67
C GLY A 418 15.52 0.88 -10.85
N ASN A 419 15.55 0.97 -9.52
CA ASN A 419 15.00 -0.07 -8.67
C ASN A 419 13.45 0.01 -8.70
N ASN A 420 12.81 -1.05 -9.21
CA ASN A 420 11.35 -1.12 -9.30
C ASN A 420 10.72 -2.01 -8.22
N ASN A 421 11.48 -2.38 -7.18
CA ASN A 421 11.03 -3.21 -6.08
C ASN A 421 11.77 -2.83 -4.78
N ALA A 422 11.60 -1.60 -4.32
CA ALA A 422 12.37 -0.99 -3.24
C ALA A 422 11.91 -1.43 -1.84
N TYR A 423 11.45 -2.68 -1.67
CA TYR A 423 10.86 -3.19 -0.43
C TYR A 423 11.82 -3.27 0.77
N CYS A 424 13.12 -3.20 0.51
CA CYS A 424 14.18 -3.37 1.50
C CYS A 424 15.22 -2.24 1.53
N GLN A 425 14.95 -1.11 0.85
CA GLN A 425 15.90 0.01 0.75
C GLN A 425 15.32 1.32 1.24
#